data_57e67f241dd743a41a1846c0fa09c39a
#
_entry.id   57e67f241dd743a41a1846c0fa09c39a
#
_cell.length_a   1.000
_cell.length_b   1.000
_cell.length_c   1.000
_cell.angle_alpha   90.00
_cell.angle_beta   90.00
_cell.angle_gamma   90.00
#
_symmetry.space_group_name_H-M   'P 1'
#
loop_
_entity.id
_entity.type
_entity.pdbx_description
1 polymer ?
#
loop_
_entity_poly.entity_id
_entity_poly.type
_entity_poly.pdbx_seq_one_letter_code
_entity_poly.pdbx_strand_id
1 'polypeptide(L)'
;SSLPSLAITGASGNVGGTTARLLSERGLPLRLLANTPSRAPELPGTVAVKCSYEDTLTTRGALEGVDILFMVSAPESEDRLAKHLAFVDAAAASGVRHIVYLSFMNAAPDATFTLARTHFHTEERIKASGMTYTFLRDNFYADFFVELPDEEGRILGPAGDGRVGVVAREDAGRVAAGVLADPARYENQTLDVTGPEALTLDEIAAILTRVQSR
;
A
#
# COMPACT_ATOMS: atom_id res chain seq x y z
N SER A 1 2.76 21.07 -20.67
CA SER A 1 1.64 20.71 -19.80
C SER A 1 2.18 20.34 -18.42
N SER A 2 1.49 20.75 -17.37
CA SER A 2 1.85 20.42 -15.98
C SER A 2 1.69 18.90 -15.76
N LEU A 3 2.53 18.34 -14.88
CA LEU A 3 2.40 16.95 -14.46
C LEU A 3 1.11 16.73 -13.64
N PRO A 4 0.49 15.53 -13.66
CA PRO A 4 -0.67 15.21 -12.82
C PRO A 4 -0.40 15.45 -11.33
N SER A 5 -1.40 15.98 -10.61
CA SER A 5 -1.32 16.28 -9.17
C SER A 5 -1.67 15.08 -8.26
N LEU A 6 -2.23 14.00 -8.82
CA LEU A 6 -2.42 12.73 -8.13
C LEU A 6 -1.24 11.80 -8.44
N ALA A 7 -0.50 11.42 -7.41
CA ALA A 7 0.69 10.58 -7.55
C ALA A 7 0.51 9.22 -6.84
N ILE A 8 1.08 8.18 -7.44
CA ILE A 8 1.02 6.80 -6.92
C ILE A 8 2.42 6.22 -6.89
N THR A 9 2.85 5.70 -5.73
CA THR A 9 4.03 4.87 -5.62
C THR A 9 3.68 3.39 -5.82
N GLY A 10 4.67 2.56 -6.10
CA GLY A 10 4.46 1.11 -6.20
C GLY A 10 3.58 0.64 -7.35
N ALA A 11 3.38 1.46 -8.39
CA ALA A 11 2.52 1.14 -9.53
C ALA A 11 3.00 -0.08 -10.37
N SER A 12 4.26 -0.50 -10.23
CA SER A 12 4.78 -1.75 -10.81
C SER A 12 4.43 -3.01 -10.00
N GLY A 13 3.88 -2.85 -8.80
CA GLY A 13 3.45 -3.95 -7.93
C GLY A 13 1.93 -4.21 -8.03
N ASN A 14 1.45 -5.17 -7.25
CA ASN A 14 0.05 -5.61 -7.32
C ASN A 14 -0.94 -4.52 -6.88
N VAL A 15 -0.85 -4.05 -5.64
CA VAL A 15 -1.82 -3.08 -5.08
C VAL A 15 -1.73 -1.74 -5.81
N GLY A 16 -0.53 -1.17 -5.94
CA GLY A 16 -0.34 0.11 -6.64
C GLY A 16 -0.71 0.02 -8.12
N GLY A 17 -0.39 -1.09 -8.79
CA GLY A 17 -0.75 -1.34 -10.20
C GLY A 17 -2.26 -1.44 -10.41
N THR A 18 -2.96 -2.19 -9.57
CA THR A 18 -4.44 -2.27 -9.61
C THR A 18 -5.06 -0.89 -9.38
N THR A 19 -4.56 -0.16 -8.38
CA THR A 19 -5.02 1.20 -8.08
C THR A 19 -4.83 2.12 -9.29
N ALA A 20 -3.64 2.14 -9.89
CA ALA A 20 -3.32 2.98 -11.04
C ALA A 20 -4.21 2.64 -12.26
N ARG A 21 -4.38 1.36 -12.55
CA ARG A 21 -5.24 0.89 -13.65
C ARG A 21 -6.68 1.36 -13.46
N LEU A 22 -7.28 1.12 -12.31
CA LEU A 22 -8.67 1.49 -12.03
C LEU A 22 -8.92 3.00 -12.08
N LEU A 23 -7.97 3.82 -11.63
CA LEU A 23 -8.07 5.27 -11.71
C LEU A 23 -7.87 5.78 -13.16
N SER A 24 -6.95 5.19 -13.91
CA SER A 24 -6.75 5.46 -15.34
C SER A 24 -8.00 5.11 -16.16
N GLU A 25 -8.64 3.97 -15.90
CA GLU A 25 -9.92 3.56 -16.53
C GLU A 25 -11.06 4.56 -16.25
N ARG A 26 -11.00 5.27 -15.12
CA ARG A 26 -11.94 6.36 -14.78
C ARG A 26 -11.54 7.70 -15.41
N GLY A 27 -10.47 7.74 -16.21
CA GLY A 27 -10.00 8.95 -16.89
C GLY A 27 -9.22 9.93 -15.99
N LEU A 28 -8.80 9.51 -14.79
CA LEU A 28 -8.01 10.36 -13.89
C LEU A 28 -6.54 10.39 -14.34
N PRO A 29 -5.96 11.59 -14.54
CA PRO A 29 -4.54 11.70 -14.86
C PRO A 29 -3.68 11.36 -13.64
N LEU A 30 -2.64 10.52 -13.84
CA LEU A 30 -1.81 9.98 -12.75
C LEU A 30 -0.33 10.21 -13.00
N ARG A 31 0.39 10.52 -11.93
CA ARG A 31 1.85 10.49 -11.86
C ARG A 31 2.29 9.19 -11.17
N LEU A 32 2.94 8.31 -11.91
CA LEU A 32 3.44 7.04 -11.38
C LEU A 32 4.88 7.23 -10.90
N LEU A 33 5.08 7.21 -9.59
CA LEU A 33 6.38 7.39 -8.96
C LEU A 33 7.09 6.04 -8.86
N ALA A 34 8.20 5.88 -9.53
CA ALA A 34 8.94 4.64 -9.60
C ALA A 34 10.45 4.84 -9.55
N ASN A 35 11.16 3.96 -8.84
CA ASN A 35 12.63 3.97 -8.87
C ASN A 35 13.17 3.67 -10.27
N THR A 36 12.48 2.81 -11.02
CA THR A 36 12.76 2.50 -12.42
C THR A 36 11.51 2.80 -13.25
N PRO A 37 11.37 4.01 -13.84
CA PRO A 37 10.16 4.42 -14.57
C PRO A 37 9.75 3.49 -15.72
N SER A 38 10.71 2.86 -16.40
CA SER A 38 10.44 1.89 -17.47
C SER A 38 9.73 0.60 -17.02
N ARG A 39 9.60 0.37 -15.71
CA ARG A 39 8.85 -0.74 -15.12
C ARG A 39 7.42 -0.36 -14.71
N ALA A 40 7.10 0.93 -14.77
CA ALA A 40 5.73 1.39 -14.50
C ALA A 40 4.81 0.95 -15.66
N PRO A 41 3.53 0.63 -15.38
CA PRO A 41 2.60 0.23 -16.41
C PRO A 41 2.31 1.42 -17.36
N GLU A 42 2.20 1.13 -18.66
CA GLU A 42 1.76 2.09 -19.66
C GLU A 42 0.22 2.13 -19.66
N LEU A 43 -0.34 3.17 -19.06
CA LEU A 43 -1.79 3.35 -18.93
C LEU A 43 -2.20 4.71 -19.52
N PRO A 44 -3.42 4.83 -20.08
CA PRO A 44 -3.93 6.11 -20.57
C PRO A 44 -3.91 7.20 -19.48
N GLY A 45 -3.44 8.38 -19.83
CA GLY A 45 -3.40 9.53 -18.91
C GLY A 45 -2.34 9.44 -17.81
N THR A 46 -1.38 8.51 -17.91
CA THR A 46 -0.31 8.38 -16.90
C THR A 46 1.03 8.88 -17.38
N VAL A 47 1.85 9.37 -16.44
CA VAL A 47 3.25 9.76 -16.66
C VAL A 47 4.11 9.11 -15.59
N ALA A 48 5.11 8.31 -15.99
CA ALA A 48 6.07 7.71 -15.07
C ALA A 48 7.20 8.68 -14.76
N VAL A 49 7.51 8.88 -13.47
CA VAL A 49 8.55 9.79 -12.98
C VAL A 49 9.47 9.05 -12.02
N LYS A 50 10.80 9.29 -12.17
CA LYS A 50 11.79 8.68 -11.26
C LYS A 50 11.64 9.24 -9.85
N CYS A 51 11.47 8.34 -8.89
CA CYS A 51 11.34 8.66 -7.47
C CYS A 51 11.80 7.47 -6.62
N SER A 52 12.44 7.75 -5.50
CA SER A 52 12.84 6.75 -4.49
C SER A 52 12.27 7.14 -3.13
N TYR A 53 12.31 6.21 -2.16
CA TYR A 53 11.93 6.49 -0.77
C TYR A 53 13.10 7.11 0.02
N GLU A 54 13.72 8.13 -0.58
CA GLU A 54 14.80 8.90 -0.01
C GLU A 54 14.48 10.39 -0.15
N ASP A 55 14.91 11.22 0.78
CA ASP A 55 14.75 12.67 0.68
C ASP A 55 15.89 13.26 -0.17
N THR A 56 15.74 13.18 -1.47
CA THR A 56 16.67 13.69 -2.47
C THR A 56 16.04 14.79 -3.31
N LEU A 57 16.87 15.57 -4.02
CA LEU A 57 16.38 16.56 -4.99
C LEU A 57 15.53 15.91 -6.09
N THR A 58 15.88 14.70 -6.52
CA THR A 58 15.10 13.94 -7.49
C THR A 58 13.72 13.59 -6.94
N THR A 59 13.64 13.11 -5.71
CA THR A 59 12.37 12.77 -5.03
C THR A 59 11.52 14.02 -4.82
N ARG A 60 12.10 15.11 -4.34
CA ARG A 60 11.38 16.38 -4.15
C ARG A 60 10.87 16.94 -5.48
N GLY A 61 11.69 16.92 -6.54
CA GLY A 61 11.26 17.31 -7.89
C GLY A 61 10.15 16.42 -8.46
N ALA A 62 10.18 15.12 -8.18
CA ALA A 62 9.11 14.19 -8.57
C ALA A 62 7.80 14.46 -7.82
N LEU A 63 7.84 15.03 -6.62
CA LEU A 63 6.69 15.37 -5.78
C LEU A 63 6.20 16.82 -5.98
N GLU A 64 6.94 17.67 -6.69
CA GLU A 64 6.54 19.05 -6.95
C GLU A 64 5.19 19.13 -7.67
N GLY A 65 4.22 19.88 -7.11
CA GLY A 65 2.87 20.01 -7.63
C GLY A 65 1.98 18.78 -7.42
N VAL A 66 2.40 17.82 -6.60
CA VAL A 66 1.52 16.73 -6.13
C VAL A 66 0.63 17.25 -5.01
N ASP A 67 -0.66 17.15 -5.21
CA ASP A 67 -1.67 17.44 -4.18
C ASP A 67 -1.97 16.23 -3.32
N ILE A 68 -2.18 15.09 -3.97
CA ILE A 68 -2.60 13.82 -3.36
C ILE A 68 -1.59 12.75 -3.70
N LEU A 69 -1.10 12.06 -2.68
CA LEU A 69 -0.11 11.00 -2.80
C LEU A 69 -0.66 9.68 -2.28
N PHE A 70 -0.68 8.64 -3.10
CA PHE A 70 -0.83 7.26 -2.61
C PHE A 70 0.55 6.65 -2.36
N MET A 71 0.85 6.43 -1.09
CA MET A 71 2.10 5.80 -0.65
C MET A 71 1.86 4.32 -0.34
N VAL A 72 2.32 3.45 -1.22
CA VAL A 72 2.43 2.01 -0.95
C VAL A 72 3.67 1.78 -0.08
N SER A 73 3.57 0.97 0.95
CA SER A 73 4.70 0.69 1.84
C SER A 73 5.87 0.03 1.09
N ALA A 74 7.10 0.40 1.45
CA ALA A 74 8.31 -0.17 0.87
C ALA A 74 8.46 -1.67 1.21
N PRO A 75 9.17 -2.45 0.39
CA PRO A 75 9.54 -3.83 0.72
C PRO A 75 10.29 -3.92 2.05
N GLU A 76 10.29 -5.11 2.64
CA GLU A 76 11.04 -5.39 3.86
C GLU A 76 12.54 -5.19 3.65
N SER A 77 13.15 -4.38 4.52
CA SER A 77 14.59 -4.14 4.59
C SER A 77 14.93 -3.53 5.95
N GLU A 78 16.18 -3.63 6.36
CA GLU A 78 16.66 -3.05 7.63
C GLU A 78 16.43 -1.54 7.70
N ASP A 79 16.53 -0.85 6.58
CA ASP A 79 16.36 0.61 6.45
C ASP A 79 14.94 1.05 6.07
N ARG A 80 13.96 0.11 6.05
CA ARG A 80 12.57 0.38 5.63
C ARG A 80 11.95 1.56 6.37
N LEU A 81 12.10 1.60 7.70
CA LEU A 81 11.55 2.72 8.49
C LEU A 81 12.21 4.05 8.10
N ALA A 82 13.54 4.09 8.01
CA ALA A 82 14.26 5.29 7.63
C ALA A 82 13.81 5.81 6.25
N LYS A 83 13.62 4.91 5.28
CA LYS A 83 13.09 5.22 3.95
C LYS A 83 11.68 5.80 4.01
N HIS A 84 10.79 5.20 4.79
CA HIS A 84 9.42 5.71 4.95
C HIS A 84 9.42 7.13 5.53
N LEU A 85 10.18 7.35 6.61
CA LEU A 85 10.24 8.66 7.25
C LEU A 85 10.83 9.72 6.31
N ALA A 86 11.92 9.42 5.61
CA ALA A 86 12.52 10.33 4.65
C ALA A 86 11.57 10.70 3.50
N PHE A 87 10.81 9.72 3.00
CA PHE A 87 9.83 9.96 1.94
C PHE A 87 8.65 10.79 2.41
N VAL A 88 8.13 10.56 3.62
CA VAL A 88 7.08 11.38 4.23
C VAL A 88 7.56 12.83 4.39
N ASP A 89 8.80 13.02 4.85
CA ASP A 89 9.39 14.35 5.00
C ASP A 89 9.55 15.07 3.64
N ALA A 90 10.01 14.34 2.62
CA ALA A 90 10.11 14.87 1.27
C ALA A 90 8.74 15.28 0.71
N ALA A 91 7.69 14.46 0.96
CA ALA A 91 6.33 14.75 0.53
C ALA A 91 5.78 16.04 1.20
N ALA A 92 5.93 16.14 2.51
CA ALA A 92 5.51 17.33 3.25
C ALA A 92 6.27 18.59 2.78
N ALA A 93 7.60 18.49 2.63
CA ALA A 93 8.44 19.61 2.17
C ALA A 93 8.14 20.03 0.71
N SER A 94 7.59 19.13 -0.11
CA SER A 94 7.19 19.41 -1.50
C SER A 94 5.76 19.95 -1.64
N GLY A 95 5.04 20.11 -0.51
CA GLY A 95 3.70 20.70 -0.48
C GLY A 95 2.56 19.71 -0.78
N VAL A 96 2.79 18.40 -0.65
CA VAL A 96 1.71 17.40 -0.68
C VAL A 96 0.70 17.74 0.42
N ARG A 97 -0.58 17.84 0.07
CA ARG A 97 -1.63 18.20 1.01
C ARG A 97 -2.28 17.01 1.69
N HIS A 98 -2.44 15.91 0.95
CA HIS A 98 -3.10 14.69 1.44
C HIS A 98 -2.30 13.45 1.06
N ILE A 99 -2.11 12.56 2.03
CA ILE A 99 -1.44 11.28 1.82
C ILE A 99 -2.40 10.13 2.15
N VAL A 100 -2.63 9.25 1.18
CA VAL A 100 -3.26 7.94 1.41
C VAL A 100 -2.13 6.94 1.61
N TYR A 101 -2.05 6.33 2.77
CA TYR A 101 -0.95 5.42 3.11
C TYR A 101 -1.47 3.99 3.29
N LEU A 102 -0.88 3.05 2.54
CA LEU A 102 -1.14 1.62 2.70
C LEU A 102 -0.40 1.11 3.93
N SER A 103 -1.12 1.05 5.03
CA SER A 103 -0.66 0.66 6.36
C SER A 103 -1.04 -0.79 6.66
N PHE A 104 -0.96 -1.22 7.92
CA PHE A 104 -1.24 -2.58 8.34
C PHE A 104 -2.09 -2.59 9.62
N MET A 105 -3.01 -3.55 9.74
CA MET A 105 -3.83 -3.73 10.92
C MET A 105 -2.98 -3.91 12.18
N ASN A 106 -3.50 -3.43 13.31
CA ASN A 106 -2.82 -3.47 14.60
C ASN A 106 -1.43 -2.79 14.60
N ALA A 107 -1.23 -1.77 13.73
CA ALA A 107 -0.04 -0.93 13.80
C ALA A 107 0.07 -0.31 15.20
N ALA A 108 1.10 -0.71 15.93
CA ALA A 108 1.38 -0.29 17.30
C ALA A 108 2.90 -0.33 17.57
N PRO A 109 3.42 0.48 18.52
CA PRO A 109 4.86 0.55 18.77
C PRO A 109 5.44 -0.76 19.31
N ASP A 110 4.62 -1.56 19.94
CA ASP A 110 4.95 -2.85 20.58
C ASP A 110 4.28 -4.05 19.90
N ALA A 111 3.75 -3.88 18.68
CA ALA A 111 3.10 -4.95 17.96
C ALA A 111 3.99 -6.20 17.87
N THR A 112 3.39 -7.39 18.06
CA THR A 112 4.10 -8.67 17.93
C THR A 112 4.64 -8.86 16.52
N PHE A 113 3.86 -8.51 15.50
CA PHE A 113 4.30 -8.50 14.12
C PHE A 113 5.19 -7.26 13.87
N THR A 114 6.48 -7.48 13.67
CA THR A 114 7.48 -6.40 13.64
C THR A 114 7.25 -5.37 12.53
N LEU A 115 6.71 -5.78 11.38
CA LEU A 115 6.37 -4.83 10.30
C LEU A 115 5.26 -3.86 10.70
N ALA A 116 4.32 -4.27 11.56
CA ALA A 116 3.29 -3.38 12.08
C ALA A 116 3.86 -2.22 12.90
N ARG A 117 5.03 -2.41 13.54
CA ARG A 117 5.77 -1.32 14.23
C ARG A 117 6.26 -0.26 13.25
N THR A 118 6.78 -0.67 12.09
CA THR A 118 7.20 0.26 11.03
C THR A 118 6.01 1.07 10.52
N HIS A 119 4.86 0.42 10.33
CA HIS A 119 3.63 1.11 9.92
C HIS A 119 3.18 2.13 10.98
N PHE A 120 3.21 1.78 12.27
CA PHE A 120 2.90 2.70 13.35
C PHE A 120 3.76 3.97 13.29
N HIS A 121 5.07 3.82 13.25
CA HIS A 121 5.99 4.97 13.21
C HIS A 121 5.82 5.81 11.95
N THR A 122 5.47 5.19 10.82
CA THR A 122 5.16 5.91 9.57
C THR A 122 3.87 6.71 9.71
N GLU A 123 2.79 6.12 10.28
CA GLU A 123 1.53 6.83 10.55
C GLU A 123 1.75 8.03 11.47
N GLU A 124 2.52 7.86 12.56
CA GLU A 124 2.84 8.94 13.48
C GLU A 124 3.64 10.08 12.78
N ARG A 125 4.58 9.73 11.90
CA ARG A 125 5.31 10.73 11.11
C ARG A 125 4.40 11.48 10.16
N ILE A 126 3.47 10.80 9.49
CA ILE A 126 2.47 11.41 8.62
C ILE A 126 1.59 12.38 9.43
N LYS A 127 1.06 11.97 10.58
CA LYS A 127 0.26 12.84 11.46
C LYS A 127 1.04 14.09 11.90
N ALA A 128 2.33 13.94 12.21
CA ALA A 128 3.19 15.05 12.64
C ALA A 128 3.62 15.98 11.48
N SER A 129 3.45 15.59 10.23
CA SER A 129 3.90 16.34 9.05
C SER A 129 3.02 17.54 8.69
N GLY A 130 1.79 17.60 9.22
CA GLY A 130 0.79 18.59 8.86
C GLY A 130 -0.03 18.29 7.60
N MET A 131 0.29 17.22 6.86
CA MET A 131 -0.56 16.72 5.78
C MET A 131 -1.86 16.13 6.35
N THR A 132 -2.98 16.26 5.63
CA THR A 132 -4.14 15.40 5.91
C THR A 132 -3.84 13.99 5.43
N TYR A 133 -4.51 12.99 6.00
CA TYR A 133 -4.20 11.60 5.72
C TYR A 133 -5.43 10.70 5.61
N THR A 134 -5.25 9.56 4.94
CA THR A 134 -6.11 8.39 5.07
C THR A 134 -5.21 7.17 5.22
N PHE A 135 -5.35 6.43 6.32
CA PHE A 135 -4.64 5.16 6.50
C PHE A 135 -5.54 4.01 6.07
N LEU A 136 -5.04 3.21 5.13
CA LEU A 136 -5.64 1.95 4.72
C LEU A 136 -4.86 0.84 5.42
N ARG A 137 -5.35 0.40 6.56
CA ARG A 137 -4.75 -0.69 7.32
C ARG A 137 -5.22 -2.02 6.74
N ASP A 138 -4.44 -2.56 5.81
CA ASP A 138 -4.69 -3.88 5.26
C ASP A 138 -4.27 -5.01 6.25
N ASN A 139 -4.45 -6.24 5.82
CA ASN A 139 -4.05 -7.43 6.55
C ASN A 139 -3.21 -8.32 5.64
N PHE A 140 -2.87 -9.52 6.09
CA PHE A 140 -2.21 -10.49 5.25
C PHE A 140 -3.00 -10.75 3.97
N TYR A 141 -2.28 -10.82 2.86
CA TYR A 141 -2.90 -11.04 1.56
C TYR A 141 -3.28 -12.50 1.37
N ALA A 142 -4.51 -12.74 0.89
CA ALA A 142 -4.98 -14.06 0.53
C ALA A 142 -4.06 -14.73 -0.51
N ASP A 143 -3.51 -13.94 -1.42
CA ASP A 143 -2.54 -14.37 -2.44
C ASP A 143 -1.30 -15.03 -1.83
N PHE A 144 -0.83 -14.56 -0.68
CA PHE A 144 0.31 -15.15 0.03
C PHE A 144 0.03 -16.57 0.51
N PHE A 145 -1.19 -16.85 0.97
CA PHE A 145 -1.55 -18.15 1.50
C PHE A 145 -1.61 -19.25 0.43
N VAL A 146 -1.78 -18.87 -0.84
CA VAL A 146 -1.72 -19.81 -1.98
C VAL A 146 -0.32 -20.40 -2.15
N GLU A 147 0.71 -19.68 -1.74
CA GLU A 147 2.11 -20.04 -1.89
C GLU A 147 2.69 -20.73 -0.62
N LEU A 148 1.93 -20.78 0.48
CA LEU A 148 2.40 -21.34 1.75
C LEU A 148 2.52 -22.86 1.82
N PRO A 149 1.66 -23.67 1.13
CA PRO A 149 1.76 -25.12 1.22
C PRO A 149 3.13 -25.63 0.76
N ASP A 150 3.72 -26.53 1.56
CA ASP A 150 4.96 -27.22 1.19
C ASP A 150 4.72 -28.24 0.05
N GLU A 151 5.76 -29.01 -0.32
CA GLU A 151 5.67 -30.02 -1.38
C GLU A 151 4.65 -31.12 -1.07
N GLU A 152 4.35 -31.38 0.20
CA GLU A 152 3.33 -32.33 0.67
C GLU A 152 1.94 -31.68 0.86
N GLY A 153 1.79 -30.39 0.52
CA GLY A 153 0.55 -29.64 0.63
C GLY A 153 0.19 -29.19 2.05
N ARG A 154 1.17 -29.12 2.97
CA ARG A 154 0.94 -28.72 4.37
C ARG A 154 1.27 -27.26 4.59
N ILE A 155 0.44 -26.58 5.39
CA ILE A 155 0.74 -25.24 5.91
C ILE A 155 1.25 -25.39 7.34
N LEU A 156 2.50 -25.03 7.58
CA LEU A 156 3.13 -25.11 8.90
C LEU A 156 3.31 -23.71 9.49
N GLY A 157 2.89 -23.53 10.74
CA GLY A 157 3.08 -22.28 11.45
C GLY A 157 2.49 -22.29 12.87
N PRO A 158 2.97 -21.41 13.77
CA PRO A 158 2.54 -21.37 15.17
C PRO A 158 1.25 -20.55 15.36
N ALA A 159 0.23 -20.79 14.53
CA ALA A 159 -1.00 -19.98 14.55
C ALA A 159 -2.08 -20.51 15.49
N GLY A 160 -2.03 -21.81 15.88
CA GLY A 160 -3.08 -22.43 16.69
C GLY A 160 -4.47 -22.18 16.08
N ASP A 161 -5.44 -21.79 16.92
CA ASP A 161 -6.80 -21.41 16.50
C ASP A 161 -6.94 -19.94 16.14
N GLY A 162 -5.82 -19.22 15.93
CA GLY A 162 -5.82 -17.81 15.57
C GLY A 162 -6.53 -17.57 14.24
N ARG A 163 -7.28 -16.45 14.18
CA ARG A 163 -8.03 -16.06 12.99
C ARG A 163 -7.42 -14.84 12.33
N VAL A 164 -7.39 -14.82 11.01
CA VAL A 164 -6.88 -13.70 10.21
C VAL A 164 -7.91 -13.29 9.16
N GLY A 165 -8.20 -11.99 9.10
CA GLY A 165 -9.07 -11.39 8.07
C GLY A 165 -8.29 -11.11 6.79
N VAL A 166 -7.91 -12.17 6.06
CA VAL A 166 -7.13 -12.05 4.83
C VAL A 166 -7.87 -11.23 3.78
N VAL A 167 -7.14 -10.46 2.98
CA VAL A 167 -7.68 -9.65 1.90
C VAL A 167 -6.93 -9.94 0.60
N ALA A 168 -7.63 -9.99 -0.55
CA ALA A 168 -6.95 -10.09 -1.84
C ALA A 168 -6.21 -8.80 -2.17
N ARG A 169 -5.01 -8.89 -2.74
CA ARG A 169 -4.25 -7.70 -3.20
C ARG A 169 -5.05 -6.84 -4.16
N GLU A 170 -5.85 -7.47 -5.02
CA GLU A 170 -6.72 -6.76 -5.95
C GLU A 170 -7.80 -5.94 -5.23
N ASP A 171 -8.41 -6.49 -4.17
CA ASP A 171 -9.41 -5.77 -3.39
C ASP A 171 -8.82 -4.61 -2.59
N ALA A 172 -7.60 -4.77 -2.04
CA ALA A 172 -6.87 -3.66 -1.44
C ALA A 172 -6.63 -2.52 -2.46
N GLY A 173 -6.27 -2.86 -3.70
CA GLY A 173 -6.15 -1.90 -4.80
C GLY A 173 -7.47 -1.23 -5.18
N ARG A 174 -8.58 -1.97 -5.17
CA ARG A 174 -9.93 -1.43 -5.41
C ARG A 174 -10.36 -0.44 -4.33
N VAL A 175 -10.11 -0.76 -3.06
CA VAL A 175 -10.39 0.14 -1.94
C VAL A 175 -9.55 1.42 -2.07
N ALA A 176 -8.25 1.29 -2.34
CA ALA A 176 -7.37 2.45 -2.55
C ALA A 176 -7.87 3.34 -3.70
N ALA A 177 -8.25 2.75 -4.84
CA ALA A 177 -8.81 3.49 -5.98
C ALA A 177 -10.14 4.19 -5.63
N GLY A 178 -10.99 3.56 -4.80
CA GLY A 178 -12.22 4.16 -4.30
C GLY A 178 -11.97 5.39 -3.43
N VAL A 179 -11.02 5.29 -2.51
CA VAL A 179 -10.62 6.40 -1.62
C VAL A 179 -10.00 7.53 -2.41
N LEU A 180 -9.09 7.23 -3.35
CA LEU A 180 -8.41 8.23 -4.17
C LEU A 180 -9.33 8.94 -5.19
N ALA A 181 -10.47 8.35 -5.52
CA ALA A 181 -11.48 9.00 -6.37
C ALA A 181 -12.26 10.10 -5.62
N ASP A 182 -12.35 10.03 -4.29
CA ASP A 182 -12.98 11.05 -3.44
C ASP A 182 -12.25 11.13 -2.09
N PRO A 183 -10.99 11.62 -2.08
CA PRO A 183 -10.15 11.59 -0.88
C PRO A 183 -10.66 12.49 0.24
N ALA A 184 -11.38 13.57 -0.09
CA ALA A 184 -11.92 14.49 0.91
C ALA A 184 -12.91 13.81 1.87
N ARG A 185 -13.62 12.79 1.40
CA ARG A 185 -14.56 12.01 2.21
C ARG A 185 -13.86 11.23 3.34
N TYR A 186 -12.59 10.93 3.18
CA TYR A 186 -11.82 10.04 4.07
C TYR A 186 -10.68 10.76 4.79
N GLU A 187 -10.70 12.10 4.80
CA GLU A 187 -9.66 12.89 5.47
C GLU A 187 -9.55 12.54 6.96
N ASN A 188 -8.30 12.35 7.40
CA ASN A 188 -7.92 12.03 8.78
C ASN A 188 -8.60 10.78 9.35
N GLN A 189 -8.91 9.82 8.48
CA GLN A 189 -9.51 8.54 8.87
C GLN A 189 -8.51 7.39 8.75
N THR A 190 -8.75 6.38 9.58
CA THR A 190 -8.10 5.08 9.50
C THR A 190 -9.16 4.04 9.17
N LEU A 191 -8.95 3.30 8.08
CA LEU A 191 -9.87 2.28 7.58
C LEU A 191 -9.19 0.93 7.61
N ASP A 192 -9.81 -0.05 8.24
CA ASP A 192 -9.35 -1.44 8.18
C ASP A 192 -9.83 -2.07 6.87
N VAL A 193 -8.89 -2.68 6.14
CA VAL A 193 -9.12 -3.30 4.83
C VAL A 193 -8.93 -4.79 4.95
N THR A 194 -10.03 -5.53 5.08
CA THR A 194 -10.05 -6.98 5.28
C THR A 194 -10.93 -7.66 4.26
N GLY A 195 -10.80 -8.98 4.13
CA GLY A 195 -11.81 -9.81 3.51
C GLY A 195 -13.07 -9.90 4.38
N PRO A 196 -14.10 -10.60 3.89
CA PRO A 196 -15.41 -10.68 4.55
C PRO A 196 -15.40 -11.55 5.82
N GLU A 197 -14.40 -12.43 5.97
CA GLU A 197 -14.32 -13.43 7.03
C GLU A 197 -12.94 -13.46 7.67
N ALA A 198 -12.89 -13.73 8.98
CA ALA A 198 -11.65 -14.06 9.68
C ALA A 198 -11.51 -15.60 9.72
N LEU A 199 -10.45 -16.12 9.11
CA LEU A 199 -10.23 -17.55 8.89
C LEU A 199 -9.07 -18.07 9.75
N THR A 200 -9.18 -19.32 10.22
CA THR A 200 -8.04 -20.09 10.77
C THR A 200 -7.18 -20.63 9.64
N LEU A 201 -5.96 -21.06 9.95
CA LEU A 201 -5.11 -21.75 8.95
C LEU A 201 -5.75 -23.05 8.44
N ASP A 202 -6.47 -23.80 9.30
CA ASP A 202 -7.19 -25.02 8.89
C ASP A 202 -8.31 -24.70 7.89
N GLU A 203 -9.08 -23.62 8.13
CA GLU A 203 -10.11 -23.14 7.20
C GLU A 203 -9.51 -22.70 5.86
N ILE A 204 -8.36 -22.00 5.89
CA ILE A 204 -7.62 -21.62 4.68
C ILE A 204 -7.12 -22.89 3.93
N ALA A 205 -6.53 -23.85 4.63
CA ALA A 205 -6.08 -25.10 4.03
C ALA A 205 -7.24 -25.86 3.36
N ALA A 206 -8.40 -25.93 4.03
CA ALA A 206 -9.61 -26.55 3.47
C ALA A 206 -10.12 -25.84 2.21
N ILE A 207 -10.04 -24.50 2.17
CA ILE A 207 -10.38 -23.71 0.98
C ILE A 207 -9.41 -24.04 -0.17
N LEU A 208 -8.10 -24.02 0.11
CA LEU A 208 -7.07 -24.32 -0.89
C LEU A 208 -7.21 -25.72 -1.47
N THR A 209 -7.43 -26.76 -0.62
CA THR A 209 -7.71 -28.13 -1.03
C THR A 209 -8.88 -28.18 -2.00
N ARG A 210 -9.98 -27.50 -1.68
CA ARG A 210 -11.17 -27.48 -2.53
C ARG A 210 -10.94 -26.77 -3.87
N VAL A 211 -10.21 -25.66 -3.86
CA VAL A 211 -9.99 -24.84 -5.06
C VAL A 211 -8.93 -25.43 -5.97
N GLN A 212 -7.87 -26.02 -5.40
CA GLN A 212 -6.76 -26.60 -6.16
C GLN A 212 -6.98 -28.09 -6.50
N SER A 213 -8.05 -28.71 -5.96
CA SER A 213 -8.38 -30.13 -6.17
C SER A 213 -7.24 -31.09 -5.76
N ARG A 214 -6.50 -30.75 -4.70
CA ARG A 214 -5.41 -31.55 -4.14
C ARG A 214 -5.31 -31.40 -2.62
#